data_e63b143e8b753cbfd7861f693d6b57c9
#
_entry.id   e63b143e8b753cbfd7861f693d6b57c9
#
_cell.length_a   1.000
_cell.length_b   1.000
_cell.length_c   1.000
_cell.angle_alpha   90.00
_cell.angle_beta   90.00
_cell.angle_gamma   90.00
#
_symmetry.space_group_name_H-M   'P 1'
#
loop_
_entity.id
_entity.type
_entity.pdbx_description
1 polymer ?
#
loop_
_entity_poly.entity_id
_entity_poly.type
_entity_poly.pdbx_seq_one_letter_code
_entity_poly.pdbx_strand_id
1 'polypeptide(L)'
;MYAKLIDPKKHGMKVYNNTGSSARTTNYLRQEASKEGQEAAFFSATKDDLKAAEVTEQLDSNVKGLRAKDAKFYSLVLSPSATELAHIGHDEAKLKAYTRQVMEQYAGNFKLKDGKPLSGQDLVWAATVHHERAYRGTDEEVKAGTARAGDKRPGVQTHVHIVVSARDREQKITLNPDGRRERFDLTQWQRQAGKQFETQFGYTAELHEKLKEKQRDTRRDAARAVRIGERVETLNKRVPKPQQLDPERVKQLAVERAYDKTFYRLLNCLEERAQKGQPIDNAYQLLSTGREQNQPQEAARAVLQAVQTAQQLSRATSGGHEQTEQLGQKKGPRSYELDIEM
;
A
#
# COMPACT_ATOMS: atom_id res chain seq x y z
N MET A 1 20.71 -2.16 -4.05
CA MET A 1 19.63 -2.71 -4.93
C MET A 1 18.49 -1.71 -5.06
N TYR A 2 18.04 -1.45 -6.28
CA TYR A 2 16.91 -0.56 -6.55
C TYR A 2 15.73 -1.35 -7.09
N ALA A 3 14.58 -1.28 -6.41
CA ALA A 3 13.34 -1.91 -6.81
C ALA A 3 12.28 -0.83 -7.11
N LYS A 4 11.54 -0.98 -8.20
CA LYS A 4 10.56 0.03 -8.66
C LYS A 4 9.29 -0.63 -9.19
N LEU A 5 8.14 -0.07 -8.82
CA LEU A 5 6.86 -0.28 -9.50
C LEU A 5 6.76 0.75 -10.64
N ILE A 6 6.48 0.30 -11.85
CA ILE A 6 6.29 1.16 -13.01
C ILE A 6 4.87 1.73 -12.99
N ASP A 7 4.76 3.06 -12.91
CA ASP A 7 3.49 3.77 -12.96
C ASP A 7 3.17 4.11 -14.44
N PRO A 8 2.07 3.56 -15.01
CA PRO A 8 1.70 3.83 -16.40
C PRO A 8 1.48 5.32 -16.68
N LYS A 9 0.94 6.05 -15.72
CA LYS A 9 0.64 7.49 -15.86
C LYS A 9 1.90 8.33 -15.99
N LYS A 10 2.97 7.97 -15.25
CA LYS A 10 4.26 8.67 -15.28
C LYS A 10 5.15 8.26 -16.45
N HIS A 11 5.00 7.04 -16.94
CA HIS A 11 5.84 6.47 -18.01
C HIS A 11 5.19 6.54 -19.39
N GLY A 12 4.02 7.20 -19.49
CA GLY A 12 3.26 7.40 -20.73
C GLY A 12 2.35 6.22 -21.06
N MET A 13 1.03 6.43 -20.93
CA MET A 13 0.01 5.40 -21.20
C MET A 13 0.03 4.85 -22.63
N LYS A 14 0.63 5.58 -23.59
CA LYS A 14 0.82 5.10 -24.97
C LYS A 14 1.85 3.97 -25.05
N VAL A 15 2.85 3.97 -24.16
CA VAL A 15 3.93 2.98 -24.14
C VAL A 15 3.58 1.80 -23.23
N TYR A 16 2.98 2.10 -22.06
CA TYR A 16 2.62 1.10 -21.07
C TYR A 16 1.19 1.33 -20.60
N ASN A 17 0.29 0.40 -20.94
CA ASN A 17 -1.09 0.38 -20.44
C ASN A 17 -1.34 -0.97 -19.80
N ASN A 18 -1.73 -0.97 -18.53
CA ASN A 18 -1.96 -2.19 -17.74
C ASN A 18 -3.44 -2.53 -17.54
N THR A 19 -4.36 -1.84 -18.22
CA THR A 19 -5.81 -2.12 -18.16
C THR A 19 -6.30 -3.04 -19.27
N GLY A 20 -5.47 -3.27 -20.29
CA GLY A 20 -5.72 -4.19 -21.42
C GLY A 20 -4.87 -5.46 -21.34
N SER A 21 -4.66 -6.10 -22.50
CA SER A 21 -3.78 -7.25 -22.65
C SER A 21 -2.32 -6.93 -22.31
N SER A 22 -1.63 -7.87 -21.70
CA SER A 22 -0.20 -7.80 -21.39
C SER A 22 0.70 -7.96 -22.62
N ALA A 23 0.15 -8.38 -23.78
CA ALA A 23 0.89 -8.68 -25.01
C ALA A 23 1.84 -7.55 -25.46
N ARG A 24 1.42 -6.29 -25.30
CA ARG A 24 2.26 -5.15 -25.67
C ARG A 24 3.52 -5.07 -24.79
N THR A 25 3.36 -5.29 -23.50
CA THR A 25 4.47 -5.24 -22.53
C THR A 25 5.40 -6.42 -22.73
N THR A 26 4.89 -7.65 -22.86
CA THR A 26 5.70 -8.85 -23.06
C THR A 26 6.45 -8.82 -24.38
N ASN A 27 5.82 -8.36 -25.46
CA ASN A 27 6.47 -8.18 -26.75
C ASN A 27 7.55 -7.09 -26.71
N TYR A 28 7.31 -5.98 -26.00
CA TYR A 28 8.32 -4.94 -25.82
C TYR A 28 9.55 -5.50 -25.11
N LEU A 29 9.37 -6.21 -23.99
CA LEU A 29 10.47 -6.83 -23.25
C LEU A 29 11.24 -7.86 -24.09
N ARG A 30 10.52 -8.68 -24.89
CA ARG A 30 11.15 -9.60 -25.84
C ARG A 30 11.99 -8.88 -26.88
N GLN A 31 11.47 -7.77 -27.44
CA GLN A 31 12.21 -7.00 -28.46
C GLN A 31 13.46 -6.30 -27.90
N GLU A 32 13.41 -5.82 -26.64
CA GLU A 32 14.61 -5.26 -25.99
C GLU A 32 15.71 -6.32 -25.89
N ALA A 33 15.41 -7.52 -25.38
CA ALA A 33 16.38 -8.60 -25.31
C ALA A 33 16.89 -9.07 -26.70
N SER A 34 16.02 -9.11 -27.71
CA SER A 34 16.45 -9.45 -29.08
C SER A 34 17.44 -8.45 -29.68
N LYS A 35 17.34 -7.18 -29.33
CA LYS A 35 18.34 -6.16 -29.72
C LYS A 35 19.70 -6.37 -29.07
N GLU A 36 19.73 -7.05 -27.94
CA GLU A 36 20.96 -7.46 -27.24
C GLU A 36 21.58 -8.74 -27.86
N GLY A 37 20.97 -9.29 -28.93
CA GLY A 37 21.43 -10.53 -29.58
C GLY A 37 21.06 -11.80 -28.82
N GLN A 38 20.14 -11.70 -27.83
CA GLN A 38 19.70 -12.82 -27.02
C GLN A 38 18.26 -13.19 -27.33
N GLU A 39 17.95 -14.48 -27.32
CA GLU A 39 16.55 -14.92 -27.28
C GLU A 39 15.99 -14.59 -25.89
N ALA A 40 14.94 -13.77 -25.84
CA ALA A 40 14.33 -13.37 -24.58
C ALA A 40 13.65 -14.56 -23.92
N ALA A 41 14.34 -15.23 -23.05
CA ALA A 41 13.76 -16.21 -22.16
C ALA A 41 13.17 -15.52 -20.94
N PHE A 42 11.87 -15.74 -20.71
CA PHE A 42 11.25 -15.34 -19.44
C PHE A 42 11.39 -16.48 -18.44
N PHE A 43 11.48 -16.09 -17.17
CA PHE A 43 11.46 -17.05 -16.05
C PHE A 43 10.35 -16.69 -15.06
N SER A 44 9.91 -17.67 -14.30
CA SER A 44 8.87 -17.53 -13.29
C SER A 44 9.33 -18.10 -11.95
N ALA A 45 8.40 -18.33 -11.04
CA ALA A 45 8.68 -18.99 -9.76
C ALA A 45 9.32 -20.38 -9.95
N THR A 46 8.94 -21.11 -11.00
CA THR A 46 9.29 -22.54 -11.19
C THR A 46 9.90 -22.90 -12.54
N LYS A 47 9.86 -22.01 -13.52
CA LYS A 47 10.35 -22.25 -14.90
C LYS A 47 11.34 -21.17 -15.30
N ASP A 48 12.31 -21.52 -16.14
CA ASP A 48 13.37 -20.61 -16.62
C ASP A 48 13.24 -20.21 -18.09
N ASP A 49 12.50 -20.96 -18.91
CA ASP A 49 12.48 -20.79 -20.36
C ASP A 49 11.06 -20.60 -20.91
N LEU A 50 10.35 -19.60 -20.37
CA LEU A 50 9.00 -19.25 -20.82
C LEU A 50 9.08 -18.36 -22.07
N LYS A 51 8.23 -18.64 -23.07
CA LYS A 51 8.07 -17.77 -24.23
C LYS A 51 7.14 -16.59 -23.93
N ALA A 52 7.36 -15.46 -24.57
CA ALA A 52 6.52 -14.26 -24.40
C ALA A 52 5.02 -14.53 -24.63
N ALA A 53 4.68 -15.43 -25.54
CA ALA A 53 3.30 -15.85 -25.78
C ALA A 53 2.68 -16.58 -24.58
N GLU A 54 3.42 -17.49 -23.96
CA GLU A 54 2.98 -18.22 -22.76
C GLU A 54 2.77 -17.27 -21.58
N VAL A 55 3.70 -16.30 -21.40
CA VAL A 55 3.58 -15.26 -20.36
C VAL A 55 2.33 -14.40 -20.59
N THR A 56 2.08 -14.00 -21.83
CA THR A 56 0.89 -13.23 -22.20
C THR A 56 -0.38 -14.02 -21.90
N GLU A 57 -0.44 -15.28 -22.29
CA GLU A 57 -1.59 -16.14 -22.05
C GLU A 57 -1.87 -16.32 -20.56
N GLN A 58 -0.83 -16.58 -19.75
CA GLN A 58 -0.96 -16.73 -18.30
C GLN A 58 -1.48 -15.46 -17.63
N LEU A 59 -1.01 -14.29 -18.03
CA LEU A 59 -1.43 -13.01 -17.44
C LEU A 59 -2.84 -12.61 -17.89
N ASP A 60 -3.13 -12.75 -19.18
CA ASP A 60 -4.39 -12.31 -19.77
C ASP A 60 -5.57 -13.22 -19.41
N SER A 61 -5.31 -14.52 -19.14
CA SER A 61 -6.31 -15.46 -18.61
C SER A 61 -6.57 -15.26 -17.09
N ASN A 62 -5.67 -14.60 -16.36
CA ASN A 62 -5.75 -14.45 -14.92
C ASN A 62 -6.43 -13.12 -14.49
N VAL A 63 -7.62 -12.83 -15.02
CA VAL A 63 -8.29 -11.54 -14.90
C VAL A 63 -9.73 -11.60 -14.35
N LYS A 64 -10.16 -12.77 -13.84
CA LYS A 64 -11.52 -12.99 -13.34
C LYS A 64 -11.92 -11.93 -12.31
N GLY A 65 -13.07 -11.29 -12.50
CA GLY A 65 -13.62 -10.29 -11.59
C GLY A 65 -13.00 -8.90 -11.72
N LEU A 66 -12.05 -8.66 -12.62
CA LEU A 66 -11.53 -7.34 -12.92
C LEU A 66 -12.39 -6.64 -13.98
N ARG A 67 -12.74 -5.39 -13.74
CA ARG A 67 -13.48 -4.54 -14.69
C ARG A 67 -12.55 -4.04 -15.79
N ALA A 68 -13.10 -3.57 -16.90
CA ALA A 68 -12.31 -3.03 -18.02
C ALA A 68 -11.28 -1.96 -17.59
N LYS A 69 -11.66 -1.08 -16.64
CA LYS A 69 -10.80 0.00 -16.13
C LYS A 69 -9.79 -0.41 -15.07
N ASP A 70 -9.90 -1.62 -14.53
CA ASP A 70 -9.00 -2.09 -13.47
C ASP A 70 -7.69 -2.57 -14.11
N ALA A 71 -6.58 -2.36 -13.40
CA ALA A 71 -5.30 -2.92 -13.82
C ALA A 71 -5.38 -4.45 -13.88
N LYS A 72 -4.84 -5.04 -14.95
CA LYS A 72 -4.78 -6.49 -15.17
C LYS A 72 -3.45 -7.06 -14.70
N PHE A 73 -2.40 -6.26 -14.78
CA PHE A 73 -1.04 -6.63 -14.39
C PHE A 73 -0.26 -5.40 -13.94
N TYR A 74 0.87 -5.63 -13.31
CA TYR A 74 1.82 -4.61 -12.91
C TYR A 74 3.21 -4.95 -13.44
N SER A 75 4.00 -3.93 -13.75
CA SER A 75 5.41 -4.06 -14.10
C SER A 75 6.29 -3.60 -12.96
N LEU A 76 7.27 -4.41 -12.60
CA LEU A 76 8.30 -4.09 -11.62
C LEU A 76 9.66 -4.12 -12.30
N VAL A 77 10.62 -3.41 -11.73
CA VAL A 77 12.02 -3.44 -12.18
C VAL A 77 12.91 -3.60 -10.96
N LEU A 78 13.83 -4.54 -11.02
CA LEU A 78 14.94 -4.69 -10.10
C LEU A 78 16.22 -4.28 -10.82
N SER A 79 16.96 -3.33 -10.25
CA SER A 79 18.22 -2.82 -10.83
C SER A 79 19.31 -2.89 -9.78
N PRO A 80 20.15 -3.91 -9.81
CA PRO A 80 21.37 -3.96 -9.01
C PRO A 80 22.31 -2.80 -9.39
N SER A 81 23.11 -2.34 -8.45
CA SER A 81 24.24 -1.44 -8.75
C SER A 81 25.38 -2.20 -9.44
N ALA A 82 26.31 -1.47 -10.03
CA ALA A 82 27.50 -2.08 -10.64
C ALA A 82 28.31 -2.88 -9.61
N THR A 83 28.41 -2.39 -8.36
CA THR A 83 29.12 -3.07 -7.26
C THR A 83 28.39 -4.34 -6.82
N GLU A 84 27.07 -4.32 -6.76
CA GLU A 84 26.25 -5.51 -6.46
C GLU A 84 26.38 -6.57 -7.56
N LEU A 85 26.36 -6.17 -8.83
CA LEU A 85 26.53 -7.10 -9.96
C LEU A 85 27.93 -7.70 -9.99
N ALA A 86 28.97 -6.90 -9.75
CA ALA A 86 30.35 -7.38 -9.65
C ALA A 86 30.50 -8.37 -8.50
N HIS A 87 29.86 -8.12 -7.34
CA HIS A 87 29.91 -9.02 -6.18
C HIS A 87 29.34 -10.41 -6.48
N ILE A 88 28.26 -10.49 -7.24
CA ILE A 88 27.67 -11.77 -7.65
C ILE A 88 28.34 -12.36 -8.92
N GLY A 89 29.34 -11.67 -9.48
CA GLY A 89 30.09 -12.10 -10.68
C GLY A 89 29.28 -11.96 -11.97
N HIS A 90 28.32 -11.03 -12.04
CA HIS A 90 27.37 -10.87 -13.15
C HIS A 90 26.57 -12.15 -13.48
N ASP A 91 26.45 -13.04 -12.52
CA ASP A 91 25.79 -14.34 -12.65
C ASP A 91 24.26 -14.19 -12.76
N GLU A 92 23.73 -14.53 -13.93
CA GLU A 92 22.30 -14.46 -14.21
C GLU A 92 21.50 -15.47 -13.40
N ALA A 93 22.02 -16.67 -13.14
CA ALA A 93 21.32 -17.67 -12.32
C ALA A 93 21.15 -17.18 -10.88
N LYS A 94 22.16 -16.53 -10.31
CA LYS A 94 22.05 -15.86 -9.01
C LYS A 94 21.02 -14.74 -9.05
N LEU A 95 20.96 -13.95 -10.12
CA LEU A 95 20.01 -12.87 -10.27
C LEU A 95 18.55 -13.39 -10.41
N LYS A 96 18.35 -14.50 -11.13
CA LYS A 96 17.06 -15.20 -11.21
C LYS A 96 16.64 -15.75 -9.84
N ALA A 97 17.54 -16.41 -9.12
CA ALA A 97 17.28 -16.91 -7.77
C ALA A 97 16.93 -15.78 -6.79
N TYR A 98 17.66 -14.67 -6.84
CA TYR A 98 17.35 -13.47 -6.07
C TYR A 98 15.96 -12.90 -6.42
N THR A 99 15.62 -12.81 -7.69
CA THR A 99 14.32 -12.31 -8.15
C THR A 99 13.18 -13.15 -7.58
N ARG A 100 13.33 -14.48 -7.52
CA ARG A 100 12.34 -15.38 -6.90
C ARG A 100 12.11 -15.06 -5.42
N GLN A 101 13.19 -14.80 -4.67
CA GLN A 101 13.09 -14.41 -3.26
C GLN A 101 12.42 -13.03 -3.08
N VAL A 102 12.72 -12.08 -3.96
CA VAL A 102 12.06 -10.77 -3.93
C VAL A 102 10.56 -10.89 -4.25
N MET A 103 10.17 -11.80 -5.14
CA MET A 103 8.77 -12.06 -5.43
C MET A 103 8.04 -12.81 -4.30
N GLU A 104 8.75 -13.64 -3.55
CA GLU A 104 8.23 -14.20 -2.29
C GLU A 104 7.90 -13.10 -1.28
N GLN A 105 8.83 -12.15 -1.10
CA GLN A 105 8.62 -10.99 -0.22
C GLN A 105 7.52 -10.06 -0.76
N TYR A 106 7.40 -9.93 -2.08
CA TYR A 106 6.31 -9.17 -2.71
C TYR A 106 4.95 -9.77 -2.37
N ALA A 107 4.81 -11.09 -2.45
CA ALA A 107 3.60 -11.80 -2.04
C ALA A 107 3.28 -11.59 -0.55
N GLY A 108 4.25 -11.82 0.32
CA GLY A 108 4.10 -11.69 1.77
C GLY A 108 3.84 -10.25 2.25
N ASN A 109 4.10 -9.25 1.41
CA ASN A 109 3.81 -7.84 1.74
C ASN A 109 2.32 -7.47 1.55
N PHE A 110 1.51 -8.32 0.91
CA PHE A 110 0.06 -8.12 0.85
C PHE A 110 -0.59 -8.52 2.18
N LYS A 111 -1.20 -7.57 2.85
CA LYS A 111 -1.96 -7.80 4.08
C LYS A 111 -3.42 -8.12 3.72
N LEU A 112 -3.76 -9.40 3.84
CA LEU A 112 -5.10 -9.89 3.59
C LEU A 112 -6.00 -9.69 4.81
N LYS A 113 -7.31 -9.68 4.59
CA LYS A 113 -8.31 -9.49 5.67
C LYS A 113 -8.34 -10.66 6.66
N ASP A 114 -8.08 -11.87 6.17
CA ASP A 114 -8.05 -13.11 6.96
C ASP A 114 -6.69 -13.34 7.66
N GLY A 115 -5.74 -12.43 7.44
CA GLY A 115 -4.41 -12.50 8.05
C GLY A 115 -3.48 -13.56 7.45
N LYS A 116 -3.93 -14.35 6.45
CA LYS A 116 -3.09 -15.36 5.81
C LYS A 116 -2.05 -14.71 4.92
N PRO A 117 -0.77 -15.06 5.03
CA PRO A 117 0.25 -14.56 4.11
C PRO A 117 0.09 -15.22 2.74
N LEU A 118 0.35 -14.45 1.69
CA LEU A 118 0.55 -15.00 0.34
C LEU A 118 2.02 -15.42 0.18
N SER A 119 2.25 -16.45 -0.62
CA SER A 119 3.56 -16.90 -1.07
C SER A 119 3.82 -16.51 -2.54
N GLY A 120 5.05 -16.60 -3.00
CA GLY A 120 5.39 -16.40 -4.40
C GLY A 120 4.69 -17.37 -5.36
N GLN A 121 4.27 -18.54 -4.87
CA GLN A 121 3.51 -19.54 -5.65
C GLN A 121 2.06 -19.11 -5.87
N ASP A 122 1.51 -18.26 -5.00
CA ASP A 122 0.15 -17.72 -5.17
C ASP A 122 0.10 -16.61 -6.22
N LEU A 123 1.24 -16.17 -6.72
CA LEU A 123 1.33 -15.16 -7.77
C LEU A 123 1.38 -15.80 -9.16
N VAL A 124 0.87 -15.10 -10.17
CA VAL A 124 1.13 -15.35 -11.59
C VAL A 124 2.07 -14.24 -12.06
N TRP A 125 3.33 -14.57 -12.31
CA TRP A 125 4.33 -13.60 -12.73
C TRP A 125 5.38 -14.24 -13.62
N ALA A 126 6.01 -13.41 -14.44
CA ALA A 126 7.20 -13.76 -15.19
C ALA A 126 8.18 -12.59 -15.21
N ALA A 127 9.44 -12.89 -15.41
CA ALA A 127 10.50 -11.90 -15.47
C ALA A 127 11.49 -12.21 -16.58
N THR A 128 12.23 -11.19 -17.03
CA THR A 128 13.34 -11.32 -17.98
C THR A 128 14.49 -10.45 -17.55
N VAL A 129 15.72 -10.89 -17.79
CA VAL A 129 16.94 -10.14 -17.53
C VAL A 129 17.33 -9.37 -18.78
N HIS A 130 17.63 -8.09 -18.62
CA HIS A 130 18.18 -7.24 -19.68
C HIS A 130 19.55 -6.72 -19.22
N HIS A 131 20.51 -6.71 -20.13
CA HIS A 131 21.89 -6.29 -19.84
C HIS A 131 22.16 -4.87 -20.29
N GLU A 132 21.35 -4.33 -21.18
CA GLU A 132 21.54 -3.03 -21.80
C GLU A 132 20.34 -2.11 -21.56
N ARG A 133 20.54 -0.82 -21.70
CA ARG A 133 19.49 0.19 -21.78
C ARG A 133 19.79 1.17 -22.89
N ALA A 134 18.79 1.53 -23.65
CA ALA A 134 18.90 2.59 -24.63
C ALA A 134 18.36 3.91 -24.06
N TYR A 135 18.94 5.03 -24.53
CA TYR A 135 18.40 6.35 -24.28
C TYR A 135 17.02 6.51 -24.91
N ARG A 136 16.11 7.13 -24.21
CA ARG A 136 14.76 7.46 -24.70
C ARG A 136 14.72 8.91 -25.12
N GLY A 137 13.87 9.27 -26.08
CA GLY A 137 13.67 10.66 -26.50
C GLY A 137 13.24 11.63 -25.38
N THR A 138 12.79 11.08 -24.24
CA THR A 138 12.38 11.87 -23.05
C THR A 138 13.52 12.07 -22.05
N ASP A 139 14.68 11.43 -22.25
CA ASP A 139 15.81 11.51 -21.34
C ASP A 139 16.50 12.89 -21.44
N GLU A 140 17.02 13.36 -20.34
CA GLU A 140 17.62 14.72 -20.27
C GLU A 140 18.84 14.86 -21.19
N GLU A 141 19.64 13.80 -21.30
CA GLU A 141 20.81 13.76 -22.15
C GLU A 141 20.44 13.88 -23.65
N VAL A 142 19.31 13.29 -24.05
CA VAL A 142 18.80 13.40 -25.41
C VAL A 142 18.23 14.80 -25.66
N LYS A 143 17.52 15.36 -24.69
CA LYS A 143 17.00 16.75 -24.77
C LYS A 143 18.13 17.78 -24.80
N ALA A 144 19.22 17.51 -24.07
CA ALA A 144 20.41 18.35 -24.06
C ALA A 144 21.32 18.15 -25.28
N GLY A 145 21.01 17.18 -26.16
CA GLY A 145 21.83 16.90 -27.34
C GLY A 145 23.14 16.16 -27.08
N THR A 146 23.35 15.67 -25.84
CA THR A 146 24.57 14.92 -25.44
C THR A 146 24.48 13.43 -25.72
N ALA A 147 23.29 12.92 -26.05
CA ALA A 147 23.03 11.55 -26.48
C ALA A 147 21.92 11.53 -27.52
N ARG A 148 21.80 10.44 -28.29
CA ARG A 148 20.71 10.23 -29.25
C ARG A 148 19.73 9.19 -28.71
N ALA A 149 18.44 9.37 -29.02
CA ALA A 149 17.44 8.35 -28.70
C ALA A 149 17.78 7.04 -29.45
N GLY A 150 17.84 5.92 -28.71
CA GLY A 150 18.21 4.62 -29.21
C GLY A 150 19.68 4.23 -28.99
N ASP A 151 20.57 5.18 -28.67
CA ASP A 151 21.95 4.87 -28.30
C ASP A 151 21.99 4.08 -26.99
N LYS A 152 22.95 3.15 -26.86
CA LYS A 152 23.16 2.40 -25.63
C LYS A 152 23.67 3.32 -24.52
N ARG A 153 23.10 3.17 -23.33
CA ARG A 153 23.59 3.88 -22.13
C ARG A 153 24.93 3.27 -21.70
N PRO A 154 25.91 4.11 -21.31
CA PRO A 154 27.20 3.62 -20.84
C PRO A 154 27.11 2.92 -19.50
N GLY A 155 28.11 2.08 -19.21
CA GLY A 155 28.24 1.35 -17.95
C GLY A 155 27.37 0.11 -17.86
N VAL A 156 27.40 -0.53 -16.70
CA VAL A 156 26.63 -1.74 -16.44
C VAL A 156 25.16 -1.38 -16.27
N GLN A 157 24.31 -1.91 -17.15
CA GLN A 157 22.87 -1.60 -17.21
C GLN A 157 21.99 -2.80 -16.90
N THR A 158 22.56 -3.91 -16.39
CA THR A 158 21.81 -5.14 -16.11
C THR A 158 20.66 -4.88 -15.12
N HIS A 159 19.47 -5.34 -15.48
CA HIS A 159 18.26 -5.19 -14.68
C HIS A 159 17.25 -6.28 -15.01
N VAL A 160 16.32 -6.52 -14.08
CA VAL A 160 15.25 -7.50 -14.25
C VAL A 160 13.93 -6.76 -14.42
N HIS A 161 13.23 -7.04 -15.51
CA HIS A 161 11.84 -6.66 -15.67
C HIS A 161 10.93 -7.79 -15.21
N ILE A 162 9.94 -7.48 -14.42
CA ILE A 162 8.95 -8.41 -13.89
C ILE A 162 7.56 -7.93 -14.31
N VAL A 163 6.75 -8.85 -14.81
CA VAL A 163 5.33 -8.62 -15.06
C VAL A 163 4.54 -9.55 -14.14
N VAL A 164 3.65 -9.00 -13.32
CA VAL A 164 2.87 -9.76 -12.34
C VAL A 164 1.39 -9.45 -12.48
N SER A 165 0.55 -10.49 -12.45
CA SER A 165 -0.90 -10.34 -12.53
C SER A 165 -1.45 -9.52 -11.36
N ALA A 166 -2.52 -8.79 -11.62
CA ALA A 166 -3.31 -8.11 -10.57
C ALA A 166 -4.21 -9.07 -9.78
N ARG A 167 -4.17 -10.38 -10.08
CA ARG A 167 -4.90 -11.43 -9.36
C ARG A 167 -3.93 -12.48 -8.85
N ASP A 168 -4.28 -13.09 -7.73
CA ASP A 168 -3.64 -14.33 -7.28
C ASP A 168 -3.90 -15.47 -8.27
N ARG A 169 -3.17 -16.57 -8.15
CA ARG A 169 -3.28 -17.73 -9.04
C ARG A 169 -4.68 -18.36 -9.06
N GLU A 170 -5.36 -18.35 -7.92
CA GLU A 170 -6.73 -18.87 -7.81
C GLU A 170 -7.79 -17.86 -8.26
N GLN A 171 -7.39 -16.66 -8.61
CA GLN A 171 -8.25 -15.57 -9.06
C GLN A 171 -9.32 -15.16 -8.02
N LYS A 172 -9.02 -15.34 -6.74
CA LYS A 172 -9.87 -14.97 -5.60
C LYS A 172 -9.54 -13.60 -5.04
N ILE A 173 -8.26 -13.20 -5.08
CA ILE A 173 -7.73 -12.01 -4.43
C ILE A 173 -7.23 -11.01 -5.47
N THR A 174 -7.63 -9.74 -5.34
CA THR A 174 -7.06 -8.65 -6.16
C THR A 174 -5.80 -8.11 -5.49
N LEU A 175 -4.69 -8.13 -6.22
CA LEU A 175 -3.36 -7.71 -5.81
C LEU A 175 -3.06 -6.35 -6.43
N ASN A 176 -3.18 -5.28 -5.64
CA ASN A 176 -2.90 -3.92 -6.10
C ASN A 176 -1.77 -3.29 -5.27
N PRO A 177 -0.53 -3.29 -5.76
CA PRO A 177 0.61 -2.72 -5.07
C PRO A 177 0.62 -1.18 -5.06
N ASP A 178 -0.16 -0.52 -5.94
CA ASP A 178 -0.33 0.93 -6.00
C ASP A 178 -1.56 1.40 -5.20
N GLY A 179 -2.18 0.49 -4.47
CA GLY A 179 -3.38 0.73 -3.70
C GLY A 179 -3.12 1.35 -2.32
N ARG A 180 -3.91 0.90 -1.36
CA ARG A 180 -3.77 1.35 0.03
C ARG A 180 -2.50 0.78 0.66
N ARG A 181 -1.71 1.64 1.32
CA ARG A 181 -0.47 1.25 2.00
C ARG A 181 -0.71 0.19 3.10
N GLU A 182 -1.90 0.22 3.72
CA GLU A 182 -2.28 -0.77 4.72
C GLU A 182 -2.41 -2.18 4.12
N ARG A 183 -2.62 -2.28 2.80
CA ARG A 183 -2.69 -3.56 2.09
C ARG A 183 -1.37 -3.96 1.47
N PHE A 184 -0.57 -3.00 0.97
CA PHE A 184 0.75 -3.23 0.39
C PHE A 184 1.64 -2.02 0.66
N ASP A 185 2.72 -2.21 1.39
CA ASP A 185 3.71 -1.14 1.63
C ASP A 185 4.86 -1.23 0.63
N LEU A 186 4.76 -0.45 -0.45
CA LEU A 186 5.77 -0.41 -1.50
C LEU A 186 7.16 -0.04 -0.95
N THR A 187 7.23 0.90 0.00
CA THR A 187 8.52 1.31 0.59
C THR A 187 9.14 0.19 1.41
N GLN A 188 8.32 -0.55 2.18
CA GLN A 188 8.77 -1.71 2.92
C GLN A 188 9.30 -2.80 1.99
N TRP A 189 8.56 -3.13 0.93
CA TRP A 189 9.02 -4.11 -0.07
C TRP A 189 10.34 -3.70 -0.72
N GLN A 190 10.51 -2.43 -1.09
CA GLN A 190 11.76 -1.92 -1.66
C GLN A 190 12.95 -2.09 -0.71
N ARG A 191 12.76 -1.83 0.59
CA ARG A 191 13.79 -2.05 1.62
C ARG A 191 14.10 -3.53 1.81
N GLN A 192 13.08 -4.39 1.83
CA GLN A 192 13.24 -5.83 1.94
C GLN A 192 14.01 -6.40 0.76
N ALA A 193 13.74 -5.92 -0.46
CA ALA A 193 14.51 -6.32 -1.65
C ALA A 193 16.01 -5.99 -1.50
N GLY A 194 16.37 -4.80 -1.01
CA GLY A 194 17.77 -4.45 -0.74
C GLY A 194 18.39 -5.37 0.31
N LYS A 195 17.71 -5.55 1.45
CA LYS A 195 18.17 -6.43 2.53
C LYS A 195 18.30 -7.90 2.09
N GLN A 196 17.39 -8.36 1.23
CA GLN A 196 17.46 -9.71 0.66
C GLN A 196 18.75 -9.92 -0.12
N PHE A 197 19.18 -8.93 -0.91
CA PHE A 197 20.44 -9.02 -1.66
C PHE A 197 21.64 -9.13 -0.69
N GLU A 198 21.69 -8.27 0.33
CA GLU A 198 22.73 -8.31 1.37
C GLU A 198 22.78 -9.69 2.06
N THR A 199 21.64 -10.20 2.49
CA THR A 199 21.56 -11.47 3.22
C THR A 199 21.88 -12.67 2.34
N GLN A 200 21.34 -12.71 1.11
CA GLN A 200 21.46 -13.88 0.22
C GLN A 200 22.89 -14.06 -0.29
N PHE A 201 23.61 -12.97 -0.52
CA PHE A 201 24.93 -13.01 -1.12
C PHE A 201 26.06 -12.60 -0.17
N GLY A 202 25.77 -12.34 1.10
CA GLY A 202 26.78 -11.84 2.03
C GLY A 202 27.35 -10.47 1.62
N TYR A 203 26.56 -9.66 0.89
CA TYR A 203 26.96 -8.35 0.42
C TYR A 203 26.78 -7.30 1.51
N THR A 204 27.76 -6.45 1.68
CA THR A 204 27.64 -5.28 2.55
C THR A 204 27.68 -4.03 1.68
N ALA A 205 26.57 -3.31 1.62
CA ALA A 205 26.50 -2.07 0.85
C ALA A 205 27.51 -1.06 1.37
N GLU A 206 28.20 -0.38 0.46
CA GLU A 206 29.17 0.64 0.81
C GLU A 206 28.52 1.82 1.56
N LEU A 207 29.30 2.48 2.41
CA LEU A 207 28.81 3.58 3.24
C LEU A 207 28.14 4.69 2.41
N HIS A 208 28.66 4.98 1.23
CA HIS A 208 28.10 6.02 0.35
C HIS A 208 26.72 5.63 -0.23
N GLU A 209 26.45 4.35 -0.47
CA GLU A 209 25.14 3.86 -0.92
C GLU A 209 24.10 4.00 0.21
N LYS A 210 24.48 3.64 1.45
CA LYS A 210 23.66 3.84 2.66
C LYS A 210 23.38 5.33 2.93
N LEU A 211 24.39 6.18 2.73
CA LEU A 211 24.24 7.62 2.89
C LEU A 211 23.33 8.24 1.83
N LYS A 212 23.39 7.79 0.57
CA LYS A 212 22.47 8.23 -0.48
C LYS A 212 21.03 7.85 -0.19
N GLU A 213 20.79 6.67 0.36
CA GLU A 213 19.47 6.23 0.79
C GLU A 213 18.95 7.11 1.95
N LYS A 214 19.76 7.29 2.98
CA LYS A 214 19.45 8.16 4.11
C LYS A 214 19.19 9.62 3.68
N GLN A 215 19.98 10.15 2.77
CA GLN A 215 19.77 11.50 2.23
C GLN A 215 18.46 11.62 1.43
N ARG A 216 18.09 10.59 0.66
CA ARG A 216 16.80 10.56 -0.05
C ARG A 216 15.62 10.56 0.91
N ASP A 217 15.67 9.76 1.97
CA ASP A 217 14.63 9.72 3.00
C ASP A 217 14.54 11.07 3.72
N THR A 218 15.67 11.66 4.10
CA THR A 218 15.73 12.98 4.74
C THR A 218 15.13 14.08 3.84
N ARG A 219 15.49 14.11 2.53
CA ARG A 219 14.92 15.07 1.57
C ARG A 219 13.42 14.88 1.38
N ARG A 220 12.97 13.63 1.37
CA ARG A 220 11.55 13.28 1.24
C ARG A 220 10.75 13.75 2.45
N ASP A 221 11.28 13.56 3.64
CA ASP A 221 10.62 13.98 4.88
C ASP A 221 10.66 15.50 5.05
N ALA A 222 11.73 16.16 4.66
CA ALA A 222 11.80 17.61 4.59
C ALA A 222 10.74 18.18 3.62
N ALA A 223 10.60 17.60 2.42
CA ALA A 223 9.57 18.02 1.47
C ALA A 223 8.14 17.78 1.97
N ARG A 224 7.91 16.71 2.76
CA ARG A 224 6.62 16.46 3.42
C ARG A 224 6.33 17.51 4.49
N ALA A 225 7.32 17.83 5.31
CA ALA A 225 7.19 18.83 6.35
C ALA A 225 6.86 20.21 5.76
N VAL A 226 7.53 20.63 4.69
CA VAL A 226 7.22 21.89 3.98
C VAL A 226 5.76 21.92 3.53
N ARG A 227 5.28 20.88 2.84
CA ARG A 227 3.88 20.82 2.37
C ARG A 227 2.87 20.86 3.52
N ILE A 228 3.17 20.24 4.65
CA ILE A 228 2.28 20.29 5.84
C ILE A 228 2.24 21.73 6.36
N GLY A 229 3.39 22.41 6.44
CA GLY A 229 3.43 23.82 6.85
C GLY A 229 2.57 24.72 5.97
N GLU A 230 2.73 24.66 4.66
CA GLU A 230 1.94 25.42 3.67
C GLU A 230 0.42 25.17 3.80
N ARG A 231 0.04 23.91 4.05
CA ARG A 231 -1.36 23.54 4.29
C ARG A 231 -1.92 24.16 5.56
N VAL A 232 -1.15 24.09 6.67
CA VAL A 232 -1.54 24.68 7.96
C VAL A 232 -1.65 26.20 7.83
N GLU A 233 -0.73 26.87 7.16
CA GLU A 233 -0.81 28.30 6.92
C GLU A 233 -2.08 28.67 6.09
N THR A 234 -2.41 27.84 5.10
CA THR A 234 -3.63 28.04 4.28
C THR A 234 -4.90 27.83 5.12
N LEU A 235 -4.89 26.84 6.03
CA LEU A 235 -5.98 26.59 6.97
C LEU A 235 -6.12 27.78 7.93
N ASN A 236 -5.02 28.27 8.48
CA ASN A 236 -4.99 29.40 9.43
C ASN A 236 -5.59 30.68 8.88
N LYS A 237 -5.53 30.91 7.55
CA LYS A 237 -6.19 32.05 6.90
C LYS A 237 -7.73 32.00 6.96
N ARG A 238 -8.30 30.84 7.29
CA ARG A 238 -9.74 30.57 7.27
C ARG A 238 -10.36 30.44 8.64
N VAL A 239 -9.54 30.39 9.68
CA VAL A 239 -10.00 30.26 11.07
C VAL A 239 -9.61 31.46 11.93
N PRO A 240 -10.38 31.79 12.97
CA PRO A 240 -10.07 32.89 13.87
C PRO A 240 -8.78 32.61 14.68
N LYS A 241 -8.10 33.68 15.10
CA LYS A 241 -6.81 33.59 15.82
C LYS A 241 -6.74 32.53 16.95
N PRO A 242 -7.76 32.37 17.82
CA PRO A 242 -7.71 31.36 18.87
C PRO A 242 -7.64 29.91 18.38
N GLN A 243 -8.10 29.66 17.14
CA GLN A 243 -8.14 28.32 16.54
C GLN A 243 -6.97 28.05 15.57
N GLN A 244 -6.10 29.04 15.35
CA GLN A 244 -4.96 28.88 14.46
C GLN A 244 -3.97 27.85 15.03
N LEU A 245 -3.45 27.02 14.13
CA LEU A 245 -2.51 25.97 14.45
C LEU A 245 -1.08 26.45 14.23
N ASP A 246 -0.18 26.08 15.14
CA ASP A 246 1.25 26.27 14.92
C ASP A 246 1.78 25.27 13.87
N PRO A 247 2.30 25.74 12.73
CA PRO A 247 2.81 24.87 11.68
C PRO A 247 3.92 23.92 12.16
N GLU A 248 4.81 24.39 13.06
CA GLU A 248 5.92 23.57 13.55
C GLU A 248 5.42 22.41 14.43
N ARG A 249 4.45 22.68 15.29
CA ARG A 249 3.84 21.65 16.11
C ARG A 249 3.08 20.61 15.28
N VAL A 250 2.39 21.02 14.22
CA VAL A 250 1.70 20.10 13.31
C VAL A 250 2.71 19.26 12.51
N LYS A 251 3.83 19.84 12.08
CA LYS A 251 4.93 19.10 11.44
C LYS A 251 5.51 18.05 12.40
N GLN A 252 5.73 18.41 13.65
CA GLN A 252 6.23 17.48 14.68
C GLN A 252 5.27 16.29 14.87
N LEU A 253 3.97 16.54 15.02
CA LEU A 253 2.96 15.48 15.11
C LEU A 253 2.96 14.57 13.88
N ALA A 254 3.19 15.10 12.69
CA ALA A 254 3.29 14.31 11.47
C ALA A 254 4.51 13.37 11.49
N VAL A 255 5.65 13.85 12.01
CA VAL A 255 6.88 13.04 12.21
C VAL A 255 6.63 11.95 13.25
N GLU A 256 6.07 12.27 14.42
CA GLU A 256 5.74 11.31 15.48
C GLU A 256 4.83 10.19 14.99
N ARG A 257 3.94 10.51 14.07
CA ARG A 257 3.05 9.55 13.40
C ARG A 257 3.62 8.96 12.12
N ALA A 258 4.93 9.09 11.88
CA ALA A 258 5.63 8.59 10.70
C ALA A 258 4.90 8.91 9.37
N TYR A 259 4.28 10.09 9.29
CA TYR A 259 3.50 10.55 8.13
C TYR A 259 2.41 9.55 7.70
N ASP A 260 1.70 8.93 8.63
CA ASP A 260 0.67 7.94 8.34
C ASP A 260 -0.53 8.54 7.56
N LYS A 261 -1.29 7.69 6.89
CA LYS A 261 -2.45 8.11 6.10
C LYS A 261 -3.59 8.67 6.95
N THR A 262 -3.68 8.23 8.21
CA THR A 262 -4.71 8.70 9.12
C THR A 262 -4.45 10.15 9.48
N PHE A 263 -3.19 10.53 9.71
CA PHE A 263 -2.81 11.92 9.93
C PHE A 263 -3.26 12.82 8.77
N TYR A 264 -2.95 12.44 7.52
CA TYR A 264 -3.36 13.23 6.36
C TYR A 264 -4.88 13.30 6.17
N ARG A 265 -5.60 12.22 6.47
CA ARG A 265 -7.06 12.22 6.43
C ARG A 265 -7.67 13.17 7.46
N LEU A 266 -7.11 13.21 8.66
CA LEU A 266 -7.54 14.13 9.70
C LEU A 266 -7.21 15.58 9.36
N LEU A 267 -6.02 15.84 8.80
CA LEU A 267 -5.68 17.17 8.31
C LEU A 267 -6.64 17.63 7.20
N ASN A 268 -7.03 16.75 6.26
CA ASN A 268 -8.06 17.06 5.25
C ASN A 268 -9.40 17.40 5.90
N CYS A 269 -9.82 16.63 6.92
CA CYS A 269 -11.06 16.89 7.65
C CYS A 269 -11.04 18.28 8.33
N LEU A 270 -9.91 18.66 8.94
CA LEU A 270 -9.76 19.99 9.54
C LEU A 270 -9.83 21.12 8.49
N GLU A 271 -9.22 20.91 7.32
CA GLU A 271 -9.31 21.86 6.19
C GLU A 271 -10.75 22.00 5.69
N GLU A 272 -11.50 20.91 5.56
CA GLU A 272 -12.91 20.95 5.18
C GLU A 272 -13.78 21.67 6.23
N ARG A 273 -13.53 21.42 7.53
CA ARG A 273 -14.20 22.15 8.62
C ARG A 273 -13.92 23.64 8.54
N ALA A 274 -12.66 24.03 8.39
CA ALA A 274 -12.27 25.42 8.25
C ALA A 274 -12.91 26.08 7.02
N GLN A 275 -13.04 25.38 5.89
CA GLN A 275 -13.72 25.86 4.69
C GLN A 275 -15.22 26.12 4.93
N LYS A 276 -15.85 25.32 5.78
CA LYS A 276 -17.28 25.43 6.15
C LYS A 276 -17.52 26.37 7.32
N GLY A 277 -16.48 27.07 7.82
CA GLY A 277 -16.59 27.94 9.01
C GLY A 277 -16.89 27.18 10.30
N GLN A 278 -16.61 25.89 10.35
CA GLN A 278 -16.81 25.05 11.53
C GLN A 278 -15.59 25.13 12.47
N PRO A 279 -15.78 25.02 13.80
CA PRO A 279 -14.68 25.10 14.75
C PRO A 279 -13.73 23.92 14.65
N ILE A 280 -12.43 24.18 14.90
CA ILE A 280 -11.34 23.19 14.90
C ILE A 280 -10.59 23.15 16.24
N ASP A 281 -11.24 23.50 17.35
CA ASP A 281 -10.61 23.64 18.68
C ASP A 281 -9.91 22.37 19.16
N ASN A 282 -10.33 21.19 18.71
CA ASN A 282 -9.74 19.89 19.05
C ASN A 282 -8.69 19.39 18.05
N ALA A 283 -8.18 20.26 17.16
CA ALA A 283 -7.31 19.86 16.04
C ALA A 283 -6.04 19.11 16.50
N TYR A 284 -5.34 19.62 17.53
CA TYR A 284 -4.13 18.96 18.03
C TYR A 284 -4.42 17.58 18.63
N GLN A 285 -5.53 17.42 19.33
CA GLN A 285 -5.94 16.14 19.87
C GLN A 285 -6.27 15.14 18.77
N LEU A 286 -7.02 15.56 17.76
CA LEU A 286 -7.32 14.75 16.58
C LEU A 286 -6.05 14.30 15.85
N LEU A 287 -5.14 15.22 15.58
CA LEU A 287 -3.90 14.94 14.87
C LEU A 287 -2.97 14.04 15.68
N SER A 288 -2.94 14.12 17.02
CA SER A 288 -2.08 13.28 17.86
C SER A 288 -2.65 11.87 18.06
N THR A 289 -3.92 11.74 18.43
CA THR A 289 -4.52 10.46 18.84
C THR A 289 -5.18 9.69 17.69
N GLY A 290 -5.60 10.39 16.64
CA GLY A 290 -6.37 9.81 15.55
C GLY A 290 -7.82 9.45 15.89
N ARG A 291 -8.29 9.81 17.08
CA ARG A 291 -9.66 9.59 17.55
C ARG A 291 -10.30 10.91 17.96
N GLU A 292 -11.50 11.16 17.49
CA GLU A 292 -12.40 12.11 18.14
C GLU A 292 -12.75 11.49 19.49
N GLN A 293 -12.31 12.07 20.60
CA GLN A 293 -12.95 11.81 21.88
C GLN A 293 -14.29 12.56 21.83
N ASN A 294 -15.37 11.80 21.67
CA ASN A 294 -16.73 12.32 21.80
C ASN A 294 -17.03 12.61 23.29
N GLN A 295 -16.33 13.61 23.87
CA GLN A 295 -16.64 14.06 25.23
C GLN A 295 -18.09 14.49 25.43
N PRO A 296 -18.80 15.13 24.47
CA PRO A 296 -20.22 15.44 24.66
C PRO A 296 -21.12 14.21 24.70
N GLN A 297 -20.80 13.15 23.93
CA GLN A 297 -21.66 11.95 23.91
C GLN A 297 -21.43 11.03 25.12
N GLU A 298 -20.24 10.95 25.68
CA GLU A 298 -20.00 10.21 26.92
C GLU A 298 -20.60 10.91 28.12
N ALA A 299 -20.46 12.23 28.22
CA ALA A 299 -21.12 13.01 29.26
C ALA A 299 -22.65 12.92 29.13
N ALA A 300 -23.21 13.01 27.93
CA ALA A 300 -24.65 12.84 27.70
C ALA A 300 -25.14 11.42 28.00
N ARG A 301 -24.36 10.38 27.68
CA ARG A 301 -24.65 8.99 28.04
C ARG A 301 -24.58 8.75 29.55
N ALA A 302 -23.56 9.32 30.22
CA ALA A 302 -23.43 9.24 31.68
C ALA A 302 -24.61 9.92 32.39
N VAL A 303 -25.04 11.10 31.91
CA VAL A 303 -26.23 11.80 32.44
C VAL A 303 -27.49 10.98 32.15
N LEU A 304 -27.66 10.39 30.97
CA LEU A 304 -28.81 9.55 30.65
C LEU A 304 -28.85 8.28 31.51
N GLN A 305 -27.71 7.63 31.74
CA GLN A 305 -27.60 6.50 32.65
C GLN A 305 -27.92 6.89 34.11
N ALA A 306 -27.42 8.02 34.57
CA ALA A 306 -27.72 8.53 35.91
C ALA A 306 -29.23 8.83 36.10
N VAL A 307 -29.89 9.43 35.10
CA VAL A 307 -31.33 9.67 35.09
C VAL A 307 -32.12 8.36 35.07
N GLN A 308 -31.71 7.39 34.27
CA GLN A 308 -32.36 6.07 34.23
C GLN A 308 -32.23 5.32 35.55
N THR A 309 -31.05 5.36 36.17
CA THR A 309 -30.80 4.76 37.49
C THR A 309 -31.62 5.44 38.58
N ALA A 310 -31.69 6.78 38.56
CA ALA A 310 -32.55 7.53 39.51
C ALA A 310 -34.04 7.21 39.32
N GLN A 311 -34.52 7.06 38.10
CA GLN A 311 -35.90 6.65 37.84
C GLN A 311 -36.17 5.21 38.25
N GLN A 312 -35.22 4.29 38.14
CA GLN A 312 -35.36 2.92 38.64
C GLN A 312 -35.39 2.87 40.18
N LEU A 313 -34.56 3.67 40.86
CA LEU A 313 -34.58 3.79 42.31
C LEU A 313 -35.87 4.43 42.81
N SER A 314 -36.43 5.44 42.16
CA SER A 314 -37.67 6.06 42.55
C SER A 314 -38.88 5.10 42.35
N ARG A 315 -38.87 4.23 41.35
CA ARG A 315 -39.87 3.17 41.13
C ARG A 315 -39.77 2.05 42.17
N ALA A 316 -38.53 1.74 42.64
CA ALA A 316 -38.31 0.73 43.66
C ALA A 316 -38.76 1.25 45.08
N THR A 317 -38.68 2.56 45.33
CA THR A 317 -39.10 3.17 46.60
C THR A 317 -40.62 3.48 46.62
N SER A 318 -41.29 3.66 45.50
CA SER A 318 -42.75 3.85 45.40
C SER A 318 -43.58 2.58 45.39
N GLY A 319 -42.94 1.41 45.26
CA GLY A 319 -43.63 0.07 45.27
C GLY A 319 -43.75 -0.57 46.65
N GLY A 320 -43.40 0.17 47.74
CA GLY A 320 -43.32 -0.36 49.09
C GLY A 320 -44.56 -0.05 50.02
N HIS A 321 -45.65 0.46 49.47
CA HIS A 321 -46.85 0.75 50.28
C HIS A 321 -48.11 0.34 49.55
N GLU A 322 -48.36 -0.97 49.45
CA GLU A 322 -49.70 -1.56 49.29
C GLU A 322 -49.57 -3.10 49.24
N GLN A 323 -49.49 -3.70 50.42
CA GLN A 323 -49.89 -5.09 50.62
C GLN A 323 -50.22 -5.30 52.12
N THR A 324 -51.41 -4.91 52.47
CA THR A 324 -52.12 -5.56 53.54
C THR A 324 -53.64 -5.67 53.09
N GLU A 325 -54.17 -6.90 53.27
CA GLU A 325 -55.57 -7.32 53.07
C GLU A 325 -55.94 -7.82 51.66
N GLN A 326 -55.89 -9.11 51.45
CA GLN A 326 -57.03 -9.99 51.48
C GLN A 326 -56.68 -11.46 51.34
N LEU A 327 -57.04 -12.19 52.38
CA LEU A 327 -57.16 -13.65 52.42
C LEU A 327 -58.32 -14.12 51.55
N GLY A 328 -58.09 -15.21 50.84
CA GLY A 328 -59.22 -16.16 50.59
C GLY A 328 -59.44 -16.49 49.11
N GLN A 329 -59.03 -17.59 48.68
CA GLN A 329 -59.79 -18.73 48.19
C GLN A 329 -59.08 -19.63 47.18
N LYS A 330 -59.11 -20.89 47.52
CA LYS A 330 -58.67 -22.09 46.84
C LYS A 330 -59.28 -22.30 45.43
N LYS A 331 -58.46 -22.92 44.55
CA LYS A 331 -58.69 -24.14 43.73
C LYS A 331 -57.67 -24.09 42.57
N GLY A 332 -56.77 -24.99 42.40
CA GLY A 332 -56.80 -26.39 42.08
C GLY A 332 -56.64 -26.63 40.58
N PRO A 333 -55.91 -27.65 40.19
CA PRO A 333 -54.95 -27.58 39.03
C PRO A 333 -55.51 -28.33 37.77
N ARG A 334 -54.89 -28.15 36.61
CA ARG A 334 -54.80 -29.07 35.45
C ARG A 334 -53.83 -28.48 34.44
N SER A 335 -52.75 -29.09 34.14
CA SER A 335 -52.34 -30.29 33.37
C SER A 335 -52.39 -30.14 31.84
N TYR A 336 -51.18 -30.37 31.22
CA TYR A 336 -50.89 -31.02 29.92
C TYR A 336 -51.27 -30.24 28.66
N GLU A 337 -50.59 -30.28 27.54
CA GLU A 337 -49.68 -31.19 26.80
C GLU A 337 -49.01 -30.31 25.73
N LEU A 338 -47.76 -30.43 25.40
CA LEU A 338 -47.09 -31.19 24.34
C LEU A 338 -47.81 -31.28 22.99
N ASP A 339 -47.09 -30.81 21.95
CA ASP A 339 -46.80 -31.41 20.64
C ASP A 339 -46.15 -30.36 19.75
N ILE A 340 -44.88 -30.45 19.27
CA ILE A 340 -44.21 -31.31 18.28
C ILE A 340 -44.82 -31.18 16.86
N GLU A 341 -43.87 -30.94 15.89
CA GLU A 341 -43.93 -31.10 14.40
C GLU A 341 -44.54 -29.93 13.60
N MET A 342 -43.93 -29.43 12.57
CA MET A 342 -42.93 -29.78 11.55
C MET A 342 -42.18 -28.55 11.07
#